data_21ffbbeb56d860b17b77a560a494bda7
#
_entry.id   21ffbbeb56d860b17b77a560a494bda7
#
_cell.length_a   1.000
_cell.length_b   1.000
_cell.length_c   1.000
_cell.angle_alpha   90.00
_cell.angle_beta   90.00
_cell.angle_gamma   90.00
#
_symmetry.space_group_name_H-M   'P 1'
#
loop_
_entity.id
_entity.type
_entity.pdbx_description
1 polymer ?
#
loop_
_entity_poly.entity_id
_entity_poly.type
_entity_poly.pdbx_seq_one_letter_code
_entity_poly.pdbx_strand_id
1 'polypeptide(L)'
;MMTKLCVDKFSETHDIAITFANTGCEHENTLKFVDQCDKHFGWNVVWVEAVVDPVKGNGIRHKVVTFEKASRNGEPFEEYIKKEGLTGPSNPGCTTRLKELPMNSYLKRELGWSGYWTAIGIRADEIDRVSEKRIEKKFVYPLVDAGWTKEDVKAECASWPFDLDLKGEHYGNCTWCWKKSLRKLMTLAKDDVWLFEFPRRMEYEHERTNLQNGHEGRKIFRNNLSVVDIVEMARTKDFEPYADIDQLDFGFSPPSYDVFLDTGSACGESCEIGADE
;
A
#
# COMPACT_ATOMS: atom_id res chain seq x y z
N MET A 1 -0.95 -0.13 14.98
CA MET A 1 -1.79 0.50 16.01
C MET A 1 -3.26 0.12 15.95
N MET A 2 -3.93 0.27 14.81
CA MET A 2 -5.34 -0.15 14.64
C MET A 2 -5.58 -1.59 15.14
N THR A 3 -4.73 -2.55 14.74
CA THR A 3 -4.82 -3.95 15.17
C THR A 3 -4.80 -4.09 16.70
N LYS A 4 -3.86 -3.38 17.36
CA LYS A 4 -3.77 -3.38 18.84
C LYS A 4 -5.09 -2.93 19.46
N LEU A 5 -5.65 -1.78 19.03
CA LEU A 5 -6.93 -1.31 19.53
C LEU A 5 -8.07 -2.30 19.29
N CYS A 6 -8.10 -2.97 18.14
CA CYS A 6 -9.11 -3.98 17.86
C CYS A 6 -8.98 -5.19 18.80
N VAL A 7 -7.77 -5.70 18.97
CA VAL A 7 -7.50 -6.85 19.85
C VAL A 7 -7.84 -6.49 21.29
N ASP A 8 -7.32 -5.37 21.81
CA ASP A 8 -7.55 -4.91 23.18
C ASP A 8 -9.06 -4.74 23.49
N LYS A 9 -9.83 -4.27 22.50
CA LYS A 9 -11.25 -3.95 22.72
C LYS A 9 -12.20 -5.10 22.44
N PHE A 10 -11.89 -5.98 21.50
CA PHE A 10 -12.87 -6.92 20.96
C PHE A 10 -12.50 -8.40 21.11
N SER A 11 -11.28 -8.76 21.53
CA SER A 11 -10.83 -10.15 21.58
C SER A 11 -11.66 -11.06 22.50
N GLU A 12 -12.28 -10.50 23.55
CA GLU A 12 -13.14 -11.27 24.46
C GLU A 12 -14.55 -11.52 23.91
N THR A 13 -14.98 -10.76 22.90
CA THR A 13 -16.37 -10.76 22.43
C THR A 13 -16.53 -11.10 20.95
N HIS A 14 -15.43 -11.10 20.18
CA HIS A 14 -15.43 -11.31 18.73
C HIS A 14 -14.27 -12.19 18.31
N ASP A 15 -14.51 -13.03 17.31
CA ASP A 15 -13.44 -13.67 16.57
C ASP A 15 -12.71 -12.65 15.71
N ILE A 16 -11.39 -12.52 15.86
CA ILE A 16 -10.56 -11.58 15.14
C ILE A 16 -9.59 -12.34 14.24
N ALA A 17 -9.62 -12.06 12.93
CA ALA A 17 -8.62 -12.53 12.00
C ALA A 17 -7.70 -11.37 11.63
N ILE A 18 -6.40 -11.52 11.86
CA ILE A 18 -5.39 -10.53 11.51
C ILE A 18 -4.63 -11.04 10.29
N THR A 19 -4.75 -10.33 9.19
CA THR A 19 -4.17 -10.74 7.92
C THR A 19 -3.24 -9.65 7.39
N PHE A 20 -2.13 -10.05 6.82
CA PHE A 20 -1.22 -9.19 6.06
C PHE A 20 -1.14 -9.67 4.62
N ALA A 21 -1.55 -8.84 3.67
CA ALA A 21 -1.46 -9.15 2.25
C ALA A 21 -0.13 -8.65 1.68
N ASN A 22 0.78 -9.59 1.42
CA ASN A 22 2.05 -9.30 0.80
C ASN A 22 1.91 -9.25 -0.72
N THR A 23 2.39 -8.19 -1.36
CA THR A 23 2.40 -8.04 -2.82
C THR A 23 3.76 -8.35 -3.43
N GLY A 24 4.78 -8.53 -2.59
CA GLY A 24 6.18 -8.69 -2.98
C GLY A 24 6.87 -7.38 -3.34
N CYS A 25 6.19 -6.24 -3.17
CA CYS A 25 6.71 -4.90 -3.49
C CYS A 25 6.79 -3.99 -2.25
N GLU A 26 6.53 -4.50 -1.08
CA GLU A 26 6.70 -3.79 0.19
C GLU A 26 8.19 -3.69 0.54
N HIS A 27 8.58 -2.61 1.25
CA HIS A 27 9.95 -2.47 1.78
C HIS A 27 10.24 -3.56 2.82
N GLU A 28 11.46 -4.10 2.83
CA GLU A 28 11.85 -5.20 3.75
C GLU A 28 11.60 -4.84 5.23
N ASN A 29 11.83 -3.58 5.62
CA ASN A 29 11.56 -3.14 6.98
C ASN A 29 10.06 -3.16 7.32
N THR A 30 9.16 -2.96 6.34
CA THR A 30 7.73 -3.14 6.55
C THR A 30 7.39 -4.60 6.87
N LEU A 31 7.99 -5.55 6.14
CA LEU A 31 7.79 -6.97 6.39
C LEU A 31 8.31 -7.37 7.78
N LYS A 32 9.54 -6.92 8.12
CA LYS A 32 10.13 -7.13 9.45
C LYS A 32 9.27 -6.55 10.56
N PHE A 33 8.74 -5.35 10.37
CA PHE A 33 7.88 -4.70 11.34
C PHE A 33 6.59 -5.49 11.61
N VAL A 34 5.96 -6.02 10.56
CA VAL A 34 4.75 -6.88 10.73
C VAL A 34 5.10 -8.15 11.50
N ASP A 35 6.22 -8.81 11.19
CA ASP A 35 6.71 -10.01 11.88
C ASP A 35 7.05 -9.72 13.35
N GLN A 36 7.69 -8.57 13.63
CA GLN A 36 7.99 -8.13 15.00
C GLN A 36 6.73 -7.82 15.80
N CYS A 37 5.74 -7.15 15.19
CA CYS A 37 4.44 -6.93 15.80
C CYS A 37 3.77 -8.26 16.15
N ASP A 38 3.76 -9.22 15.23
CA ASP A 38 3.18 -10.54 15.46
C ASP A 38 3.82 -11.25 16.64
N LYS A 39 5.16 -11.32 16.66
CA LYS A 39 5.92 -11.98 17.74
C LYS A 39 5.77 -11.29 19.09
N HIS A 40 5.74 -9.95 19.09
CA HIS A 40 5.66 -9.17 20.33
C HIS A 40 4.27 -9.24 20.99
N PHE A 41 3.22 -9.15 20.18
CA PHE A 41 1.84 -9.11 20.69
C PHE A 41 1.13 -10.48 20.64
N GLY A 42 1.72 -11.48 20.00
CA GLY A 42 1.10 -12.81 19.85
C GLY A 42 -0.17 -12.80 19.00
N TRP A 43 -0.22 -11.97 17.96
CA TRP A 43 -1.45 -11.75 17.17
C TRP A 43 -1.78 -12.88 16.21
N ASN A 44 -0.85 -13.79 15.93
CA ASN A 44 -1.00 -14.86 14.94
C ASN A 44 -1.37 -14.31 13.56
N VAL A 45 -0.59 -13.34 13.07
CA VAL A 45 -0.81 -12.69 11.77
C VAL A 45 -0.70 -13.71 10.65
N VAL A 46 -1.74 -13.83 9.86
CA VAL A 46 -1.75 -14.70 8.69
C VAL A 46 -1.28 -13.91 7.47
N TRP A 47 -0.13 -14.29 6.94
CA TRP A 47 0.42 -13.72 5.73
C TRP A 47 -0.21 -14.38 4.51
N VAL A 48 -0.83 -13.58 3.65
CA VAL A 48 -1.46 -14.05 2.43
C VAL A 48 -0.85 -13.39 1.20
N GLU A 49 -0.73 -14.14 0.12
CA GLU A 49 -0.37 -13.64 -1.20
C GLU A 49 -1.43 -14.01 -2.22
N ALA A 50 -1.61 -13.15 -3.21
CA ALA A 50 -2.52 -13.42 -4.30
C ALA A 50 -2.03 -14.59 -5.16
N VAL A 51 -2.93 -15.51 -5.46
CA VAL A 51 -2.76 -16.53 -6.50
C VAL A 51 -3.65 -16.14 -7.66
N VAL A 52 -3.03 -15.63 -8.71
CA VAL A 52 -3.73 -15.14 -9.89
C VAL A 52 -3.88 -16.27 -10.90
N ASP A 53 -5.12 -16.70 -11.14
CA ASP A 53 -5.38 -17.68 -12.19
C ASP A 53 -5.18 -17.00 -13.56
N PRO A 54 -4.35 -17.55 -14.47
CA PRO A 54 -4.09 -16.93 -15.77
C PRO A 54 -5.32 -16.91 -16.68
N VAL A 55 -6.30 -17.77 -16.44
CA VAL A 55 -7.52 -17.84 -17.25
C VAL A 55 -8.42 -16.67 -16.94
N LYS A 56 -8.83 -15.94 -17.97
CA LYS A 56 -9.76 -14.81 -17.84
C LYS A 56 -11.10 -15.28 -17.31
N GLY A 57 -11.66 -14.55 -16.35
CA GLY A 57 -12.91 -14.93 -15.68
C GLY A 57 -12.71 -15.73 -14.39
N ASN A 58 -11.60 -16.45 -14.23
CA ASN A 58 -11.26 -17.06 -12.97
C ASN A 58 -10.78 -16.00 -11.97
N GLY A 59 -11.27 -16.09 -10.75
CA GLY A 59 -10.97 -15.15 -9.68
C GLY A 59 -9.52 -15.24 -9.17
N ILE A 60 -9.22 -14.41 -8.19
CA ILE A 60 -7.97 -14.45 -7.43
C ILE A 60 -8.22 -15.22 -6.15
N ARG A 61 -7.32 -16.15 -5.84
CA ARG A 61 -7.30 -16.92 -4.60
C ARG A 61 -6.16 -16.43 -3.73
N HIS A 62 -5.94 -17.10 -2.62
CA HIS A 62 -4.82 -16.85 -1.71
C HIS A 62 -3.91 -18.07 -1.62
N LYS A 63 -2.68 -17.83 -1.23
CA LYS A 63 -1.80 -18.80 -0.58
C LYS A 63 -1.34 -18.20 0.76
N VAL A 64 -1.25 -19.02 1.78
CA VAL A 64 -0.67 -18.63 3.06
C VAL A 64 0.84 -18.83 2.99
N VAL A 65 1.57 -17.84 3.45
CA VAL A 65 3.04 -17.86 3.49
C VAL A 65 3.51 -17.49 4.91
N THR A 66 4.80 -17.70 5.19
CA THR A 66 5.45 -17.17 6.40
C THR A 66 6.29 -15.95 6.04
N PHE A 67 6.74 -15.19 7.04
CA PHE A 67 7.66 -14.07 6.84
C PHE A 67 8.88 -14.48 5.98
N GLU A 68 9.49 -15.65 6.26
CA GLU A 68 10.67 -16.13 5.54
C GLU A 68 10.39 -16.53 4.10
N LYS A 69 9.17 -16.98 3.81
CA LYS A 69 8.76 -17.46 2.49
C LYS A 69 8.00 -16.43 1.68
N ALA A 70 7.67 -15.30 2.29
CA ALA A 70 6.96 -14.23 1.60
C ALA A 70 7.76 -13.71 0.41
N SER A 71 7.08 -13.46 -0.68
CA SER A 71 7.65 -12.90 -1.91
C SER A 71 8.26 -11.52 -1.67
N ARG A 72 9.39 -11.22 -2.33
CA ARG A 72 10.12 -9.94 -2.18
C ARG A 72 10.49 -9.29 -3.51
N ASN A 73 10.25 -9.97 -4.63
CA ASN A 73 10.63 -9.49 -5.96
C ASN A 73 9.39 -9.22 -6.85
N GLY A 74 8.22 -9.02 -6.21
CA GLY A 74 6.99 -8.67 -6.90
C GLY A 74 6.27 -9.85 -7.56
N GLU A 75 6.55 -11.10 -7.21
CA GLU A 75 6.01 -12.28 -7.87
C GLU A 75 4.47 -12.25 -7.97
N PRO A 76 3.68 -12.00 -6.88
CA PRO A 76 2.23 -11.89 -7.00
C PRO A 76 1.80 -10.71 -7.87
N PHE A 77 2.56 -9.63 -7.84
CA PHE A 77 2.26 -8.43 -8.62
C PHE A 77 2.50 -8.67 -10.11
N GLU A 78 3.57 -9.37 -10.47
CA GLU A 78 3.86 -9.76 -11.86
C GLU A 78 2.77 -10.64 -12.45
N GLU A 79 2.28 -11.65 -11.70
CA GLU A 79 1.17 -12.50 -12.15
C GLU A 79 -0.11 -11.69 -12.39
N TYR A 80 -0.40 -10.69 -11.53
CA TYR A 80 -1.50 -9.78 -11.75
C TYR A 80 -1.32 -8.94 -13.03
N ILE A 81 -0.13 -8.37 -13.24
CA ILE A 81 0.17 -7.55 -14.42
C ILE A 81 0.10 -8.40 -15.70
N LYS A 82 0.60 -9.62 -15.71
CA LYS A 82 0.48 -10.54 -16.83
C LYS A 82 -0.96 -10.76 -17.27
N LYS A 83 -1.87 -10.85 -16.31
CA LYS A 83 -3.30 -11.08 -16.57
C LYS A 83 -4.08 -9.82 -16.91
N GLU A 84 -3.92 -8.76 -16.12
CA GLU A 84 -4.80 -7.58 -16.17
C GLU A 84 -4.15 -6.36 -16.85
N GLY A 85 -2.84 -6.44 -17.13
CA GLY A 85 -2.03 -5.34 -17.65
C GLY A 85 -1.45 -4.46 -16.54
N LEU A 86 -0.67 -3.46 -16.95
CA LEU A 86 0.01 -2.55 -16.03
C LEU A 86 -1.00 -1.86 -15.10
N THR A 87 -0.62 -1.78 -13.83
CA THR A 87 -1.33 -0.95 -12.85
C THR A 87 -0.98 0.52 -13.05
N GLY A 88 -1.91 1.39 -12.74
CA GLY A 88 -1.75 2.85 -12.90
C GLY A 88 -3.10 3.54 -12.86
N PRO A 89 -3.16 4.84 -13.22
CA PRO A 89 -4.41 5.58 -13.24
C PRO A 89 -5.51 4.96 -14.11
N SER A 90 -5.11 4.32 -15.21
CA SER A 90 -6.04 3.64 -16.13
C SER A 90 -6.43 2.22 -15.71
N ASN A 91 -5.74 1.64 -14.71
CA ASN A 91 -6.00 0.31 -14.18
C ASN A 91 -5.66 0.28 -12.67
N PRO A 92 -6.46 0.91 -11.81
CA PRO A 92 -6.14 1.11 -10.38
C PRO A 92 -6.37 -0.13 -9.50
N GLY A 93 -6.69 -1.29 -10.08
CA GLY A 93 -7.19 -2.48 -9.37
C GLY A 93 -6.21 -3.23 -8.47
N CYS A 94 -4.95 -2.79 -8.30
CA CYS A 94 -3.94 -3.53 -7.54
C CYS A 94 -4.33 -3.75 -6.06
N THR A 95 -4.98 -2.78 -5.40
CA THR A 95 -5.45 -2.93 -4.02
C THR A 95 -6.44 -4.08 -3.90
N THR A 96 -7.49 -4.04 -4.70
CA THR A 96 -8.53 -5.09 -4.67
C THR A 96 -7.95 -6.45 -5.08
N ARG A 97 -7.16 -6.49 -6.14
CA ARG A 97 -6.65 -7.76 -6.71
C ARG A 97 -5.59 -8.43 -5.83
N LEU A 98 -4.67 -7.64 -5.27
CA LEU A 98 -3.52 -8.18 -4.55
C LEU A 98 -3.67 -8.18 -3.03
N LYS A 99 -4.65 -7.43 -2.48
CA LYS A 99 -4.84 -7.34 -1.03
C LYS A 99 -6.23 -7.83 -0.62
N GLU A 100 -7.30 -7.20 -1.08
CA GLU A 100 -8.65 -7.53 -0.61
C GLU A 100 -9.11 -8.93 -1.01
N LEU A 101 -8.99 -9.29 -2.30
CA LEU A 101 -9.45 -10.59 -2.78
C LEU A 101 -8.72 -11.77 -2.14
N PRO A 102 -7.37 -11.78 -1.99
CA PRO A 102 -6.70 -12.86 -1.30
C PRO A 102 -7.08 -12.94 0.19
N MET A 103 -7.21 -11.80 0.91
CA MET A 103 -7.69 -11.80 2.29
C MET A 103 -9.11 -12.35 2.40
N ASN A 104 -10.03 -11.88 1.55
CA ASN A 104 -11.41 -12.36 1.50
C ASN A 104 -11.48 -13.87 1.14
N SER A 105 -10.61 -14.32 0.23
CA SER A 105 -10.50 -15.74 -0.12
C SER A 105 -10.06 -16.58 1.07
N TYR A 106 -9.10 -16.09 1.87
CA TYR A 106 -8.65 -16.75 3.10
C TYR A 106 -9.79 -16.83 4.13
N LEU A 107 -10.40 -15.70 4.47
CA LEU A 107 -11.49 -15.63 5.43
C LEU A 107 -12.66 -16.57 5.08
N LYS A 108 -13.01 -16.62 3.79
CA LYS A 108 -14.11 -17.45 3.32
C LYS A 108 -13.76 -18.94 3.28
N ARG A 109 -12.55 -19.30 2.81
CA ARG A 109 -12.20 -20.71 2.52
C ARG A 109 -11.60 -21.41 3.70
N GLU A 110 -10.76 -20.74 4.49
CA GLU A 110 -10.07 -21.35 5.63
C GLU A 110 -10.86 -21.15 6.93
N LEU A 111 -11.50 -19.99 7.13
CA LEU A 111 -12.25 -19.70 8.34
C LEU A 111 -13.77 -19.89 8.19
N GLY A 112 -14.28 -20.09 6.97
CA GLY A 112 -15.71 -20.27 6.72
C GLY A 112 -16.55 -19.00 6.92
N TRP A 113 -15.94 -17.82 7.00
CA TRP A 113 -16.64 -16.58 7.27
C TRP A 113 -17.43 -16.10 6.06
N SER A 114 -18.72 -15.87 6.22
CA SER A 114 -19.62 -15.36 5.19
C SER A 114 -19.97 -13.88 5.38
N GLY A 115 -19.66 -13.31 6.52
CA GLY A 115 -19.89 -11.90 6.82
C GLY A 115 -19.06 -11.46 8.02
N TYR A 116 -18.37 -10.34 7.89
CA TYR A 116 -17.47 -9.79 8.90
C TYR A 116 -17.38 -8.27 8.73
N TRP A 117 -16.90 -7.63 9.77
CA TRP A 117 -16.52 -6.22 9.74
C TRP A 117 -15.03 -6.10 9.45
N THR A 118 -14.66 -5.11 8.63
CA THR A 118 -13.27 -4.83 8.30
C THR A 118 -12.81 -3.58 9.06
N ALA A 119 -11.76 -3.72 9.84
CA ALA A 119 -11.11 -2.59 10.50
C ALA A 119 -10.15 -1.90 9.54
N ILE A 120 -10.28 -0.58 9.42
CA ILE A 120 -9.47 0.27 8.54
C ILE A 120 -8.70 1.28 9.37
N GLY A 121 -7.39 1.39 9.12
CA GLY A 121 -6.44 2.17 9.91
C GLY A 121 -6.40 3.66 9.57
N ILE A 122 -7.54 4.29 9.25
CA ILE A 122 -7.65 5.74 9.08
C ILE A 122 -7.64 6.39 10.46
N ARG A 123 -6.84 7.45 10.63
CA ARG A 123 -6.68 8.20 11.88
C ARG A 123 -7.68 9.35 11.96
N ALA A 124 -7.81 9.94 13.15
CA ALA A 124 -8.71 11.08 13.38
C ALA A 124 -8.34 12.34 12.55
N ASP A 125 -7.05 12.55 12.29
CA ASP A 125 -6.54 13.63 11.42
C ASP A 125 -6.76 13.37 9.90
N GLU A 126 -7.29 12.19 9.55
CA GLU A 126 -7.63 11.80 8.17
C GLU A 126 -9.14 11.54 8.01
N ILE A 127 -9.98 12.21 8.79
CA ILE A 127 -11.42 11.91 8.86
C ILE A 127 -12.16 12.06 7.54
N ASP A 128 -11.68 12.89 6.64
CA ASP A 128 -12.19 13.10 5.27
C ASP A 128 -12.09 11.85 4.39
N ARG A 129 -11.29 10.86 4.80
CA ARG A 129 -11.13 9.56 4.11
C ARG A 129 -12.09 8.48 4.61
N VAL A 130 -12.88 8.78 5.65
CA VAL A 130 -13.88 7.84 6.19
C VAL A 130 -15.02 7.69 5.19
N SER A 131 -15.34 6.46 4.81
CA SER A 131 -16.46 6.20 3.89
C SER A 131 -17.80 6.55 4.53
N GLU A 132 -18.60 7.37 3.87
CA GLU A 132 -19.99 7.65 4.28
C GLU A 132 -20.83 6.37 4.33
N LYS A 133 -20.51 5.39 3.49
CA LYS A 133 -21.18 4.08 3.43
C LYS A 133 -20.56 3.04 4.38
N ARG A 134 -19.89 3.46 5.46
CA ARG A 134 -19.15 2.56 6.36
C ARG A 134 -19.99 1.41 6.91
N ILE A 135 -21.26 1.66 7.22
CA ILE A 135 -22.16 0.63 7.75
C ILE A 135 -22.54 -0.39 6.68
N GLU A 136 -22.90 0.09 5.49
CA GLU A 136 -23.23 -0.77 4.34
C GLU A 136 -22.06 -1.67 3.97
N LYS A 137 -20.85 -1.11 3.94
CA LYS A 137 -19.60 -1.82 3.64
C LYS A 137 -19.05 -2.62 4.80
N LYS A 138 -19.67 -2.56 5.99
CA LYS A 138 -19.18 -3.19 7.22
C LYS A 138 -17.75 -2.75 7.58
N PHE A 139 -17.47 -1.46 7.50
CA PHE A 139 -16.19 -0.87 7.90
C PHE A 139 -16.26 -0.27 9.30
N VAL A 140 -15.21 -0.48 10.07
CA VAL A 140 -14.96 0.20 11.35
C VAL A 140 -13.62 0.94 11.29
N TYR A 141 -13.55 2.08 11.95
CA TYR A 141 -12.38 2.96 11.96
C TYR A 141 -11.88 3.17 13.40
N PRO A 142 -11.21 2.18 13.98
CA PRO A 142 -10.89 2.19 15.42
C PRO A 142 -10.07 3.38 15.87
N LEU A 143 -9.16 3.90 15.02
CA LEU A 143 -8.35 5.07 15.35
C LEU A 143 -9.18 6.36 15.32
N VAL A 144 -10.09 6.50 14.34
CA VAL A 144 -11.04 7.64 14.30
C VAL A 144 -11.96 7.60 15.50
N ASP A 145 -12.56 6.43 15.79
CA ASP A 145 -13.51 6.26 16.89
C ASP A 145 -12.83 6.49 18.28
N ALA A 146 -11.52 6.30 18.37
CA ALA A 146 -10.71 6.58 19.57
C ALA A 146 -10.08 7.98 19.57
N GLY A 147 -10.23 8.76 18.51
CA GLY A 147 -9.67 10.12 18.39
C GLY A 147 -8.15 10.15 18.19
N TRP A 148 -7.53 9.06 17.72
CA TRP A 148 -6.08 8.96 17.59
C TRP A 148 -5.58 9.65 16.33
N THR A 149 -4.63 10.56 16.51
CA THR A 149 -3.91 11.30 15.47
C THR A 149 -2.60 10.60 15.08
N LYS A 150 -1.86 11.17 14.11
CA LYS A 150 -0.53 10.69 13.73
C LYS A 150 0.45 10.73 14.91
N GLU A 151 0.38 11.80 15.71
CA GLU A 151 1.23 11.99 16.88
C GLU A 151 0.95 10.94 17.95
N ASP A 152 -0.31 10.62 18.20
CA ASP A 152 -0.69 9.59 19.18
C ASP A 152 -0.18 8.21 18.75
N VAL A 153 -0.33 7.89 17.46
CA VAL A 153 0.19 6.64 16.89
C VAL A 153 1.70 6.55 17.01
N LYS A 154 2.43 7.64 16.71
CA LYS A 154 3.88 7.70 16.85
C LYS A 154 4.32 7.54 18.30
N ALA A 155 3.68 8.25 19.23
CA ALA A 155 3.99 8.19 20.65
C ALA A 155 3.83 6.78 21.21
N GLU A 156 2.75 6.10 20.85
CA GLU A 156 2.55 4.70 21.27
C GLU A 156 3.58 3.76 20.65
N CYS A 157 3.82 3.87 19.33
CA CYS A 157 4.81 3.02 18.66
C CYS A 157 6.23 3.24 19.21
N ALA A 158 6.58 4.46 19.64
CA ALA A 158 7.88 4.76 20.24
C ALA A 158 8.11 4.04 21.59
N SER A 159 7.04 3.54 22.22
CA SER A 159 7.15 2.73 23.45
C SER A 159 7.50 1.26 23.16
N TRP A 160 7.45 0.83 21.91
CA TRP A 160 7.71 -0.56 21.53
C TRP A 160 9.23 -0.81 21.42
N PRO A 161 9.69 -2.05 21.64
CA PRO A 161 11.12 -2.38 21.57
C PRO A 161 11.66 -2.48 20.13
N PHE A 162 10.89 -2.10 19.14
CA PHE A 162 11.22 -2.10 17.70
C PHE A 162 10.51 -0.96 17.00
N ASP A 163 11.02 -0.58 15.84
CA ASP A 163 10.45 0.48 15.00
C ASP A 163 10.31 -0.01 13.55
N LEU A 164 9.52 0.71 12.77
CA LEU A 164 9.34 0.48 11.34
C LEU A 164 10.63 0.73 10.54
N ASP A 165 11.51 1.61 11.05
CA ASP A 165 12.86 1.89 10.53
C ASP A 165 12.89 2.15 9.01
N LEU A 166 11.93 2.94 8.51
CA LEU A 166 11.95 3.46 7.15
C LEU A 166 12.70 4.81 7.14
N LYS A 167 13.46 5.07 6.08
CA LYS A 167 14.16 6.36 5.88
C LYS A 167 13.19 7.55 5.83
N GLY A 168 11.89 7.31 5.61
CA GLY A 168 10.83 8.28 5.60
C GLY A 168 9.52 7.62 5.17
N GLU A 169 8.38 8.28 5.40
CA GLU A 169 7.06 7.71 5.08
C GLU A 169 6.88 7.40 3.59
N HIS A 170 7.64 8.05 2.71
CA HIS A 170 7.60 7.80 1.28
C HIS A 170 8.15 6.40 0.89
N TYR A 171 8.86 5.71 1.77
CA TYR A 171 9.23 4.29 1.60
C TYR A 171 8.11 3.33 1.98
N GLY A 172 7.06 3.79 2.65
CA GLY A 172 5.91 2.97 3.03
C GLY A 172 5.08 2.49 1.83
N ASN A 173 4.14 1.57 2.08
CA ASN A 173 3.35 0.88 1.07
C ASN A 173 4.23 0.12 0.04
N CYS A 174 3.71 -0.13 -1.18
CA CYS A 174 4.59 -0.56 -2.28
C CYS A 174 5.61 0.53 -2.56
N THR A 175 6.90 0.18 -2.63
CA THR A 175 7.99 1.16 -2.72
C THR A 175 7.84 2.12 -3.91
N TRP A 176 7.37 1.63 -5.05
CA TRP A 176 7.14 2.39 -6.28
C TRP A 176 5.65 2.72 -6.52
N CYS A 177 4.80 2.78 -5.50
CA CYS A 177 3.36 2.97 -5.67
C CYS A 177 3.04 4.18 -6.57
N TRP A 178 2.27 3.94 -7.64
CA TRP A 178 1.89 4.97 -8.61
C TRP A 178 0.99 6.08 -8.01
N LYS A 179 0.43 5.84 -6.83
CA LYS A 179 -0.38 6.82 -6.08
C LYS A 179 0.48 7.87 -5.35
N LYS A 180 1.78 7.62 -5.17
CA LYS A 180 2.70 8.59 -4.56
C LYS A 180 2.78 9.87 -5.39
N SER A 181 3.04 11.01 -4.74
CA SER A 181 3.32 12.26 -5.45
C SER A 181 4.58 12.14 -6.30
N LEU A 182 4.69 12.96 -7.34
CA LEU A 182 5.86 12.96 -8.23
C LEU A 182 7.14 13.26 -7.44
N ARG A 183 7.07 14.18 -6.48
CA ARG A 183 8.20 14.51 -5.59
C ARG A 183 8.68 13.30 -4.79
N LYS A 184 7.77 12.53 -4.18
CA LYS A 184 8.10 11.29 -3.46
C LYS A 184 8.73 10.25 -4.37
N LEU A 185 8.21 10.06 -5.59
CA LEU A 185 8.76 9.14 -6.57
C LEU A 185 10.16 9.57 -7.04
N MET A 186 10.37 10.85 -7.30
CA MET A 186 11.68 11.37 -7.69
C MET A 186 12.69 11.27 -6.55
N THR A 187 12.29 11.50 -5.30
CA THR A 187 13.16 11.31 -4.13
C THR A 187 13.59 9.86 -4.00
N LEU A 188 12.63 8.92 -4.07
CA LEU A 188 12.95 7.49 -4.08
C LEU A 188 13.89 7.09 -5.21
N ALA A 189 13.68 7.60 -6.43
CA ALA A 189 14.53 7.30 -7.57
C ALA A 189 15.94 7.90 -7.44
N LYS A 190 16.08 9.03 -6.75
CA LYS A 190 17.37 9.67 -6.45
C LYS A 190 18.15 8.91 -5.37
N ASP A 191 17.46 8.48 -4.32
CA ASP A 191 18.08 7.85 -3.16
C ASP A 191 18.32 6.35 -3.36
N ASP A 192 17.41 5.66 -4.05
CA ASP A 192 17.46 4.22 -4.27
C ASP A 192 16.80 3.83 -5.61
N VAL A 193 17.52 4.00 -6.69
CA VAL A 193 17.04 3.70 -8.05
C VAL A 193 16.63 2.23 -8.24
N TRP A 194 17.18 1.30 -7.41
CA TRP A 194 16.89 -0.13 -7.51
C TRP A 194 15.44 -0.47 -7.19
N LEU A 195 14.76 0.38 -6.43
CA LEU A 195 13.32 0.24 -6.15
C LEU A 195 12.46 0.31 -7.43
N PHE A 196 13.00 0.87 -8.50
CA PHE A 196 12.34 1.03 -9.79
C PHE A 196 12.66 -0.09 -10.80
N GLU A 197 13.50 -1.05 -10.46
CA GLU A 197 13.86 -2.13 -11.39
C GLU A 197 12.66 -3.03 -11.72
N PHE A 198 11.88 -3.43 -10.71
CA PHE A 198 10.67 -4.23 -10.93
C PHE A 198 9.65 -3.51 -11.81
N PRO A 199 9.17 -2.28 -11.49
CA PRO A 199 8.20 -1.60 -12.34
C PRO A 199 8.76 -1.26 -13.74
N ARG A 200 10.07 -1.00 -13.90
CA ARG A 200 10.71 -0.79 -15.18
C ARG A 200 10.61 -2.05 -16.06
N ARG A 201 10.90 -3.21 -15.50
CA ARG A 201 10.76 -4.51 -16.19
C ARG A 201 9.30 -4.75 -16.56
N MET A 202 8.37 -4.48 -15.66
CA MET A 202 6.93 -4.64 -15.92
C MET A 202 6.44 -3.72 -17.05
N GLU A 203 6.86 -2.45 -17.08
CA GLU A 203 6.53 -1.57 -18.21
C GLU A 203 7.06 -2.11 -19.52
N TYR A 204 8.33 -2.50 -19.56
CA TYR A 204 8.97 -3.00 -20.78
C TYR A 204 8.27 -4.25 -21.35
N GLU A 205 7.92 -5.20 -20.48
CA GLU A 205 7.35 -6.47 -20.89
C GLU A 205 5.82 -6.41 -21.15
N HIS A 206 5.11 -5.51 -20.45
CA HIS A 206 3.65 -5.57 -20.34
C HIS A 206 2.92 -4.26 -20.69
N GLU A 207 3.60 -3.26 -21.25
CA GLU A 207 2.95 -1.98 -21.60
C GLU A 207 1.72 -2.14 -22.53
N ARG A 208 1.69 -3.22 -23.31
CA ARG A 208 0.63 -3.51 -24.27
C ARG A 208 -0.35 -4.61 -23.82
N THR A 209 -0.15 -5.20 -22.65
CA THR A 209 -1.02 -6.27 -22.16
C THR A 209 -2.46 -5.78 -22.03
N ASN A 210 -3.42 -6.54 -22.60
CA ASN A 210 -4.85 -6.23 -22.62
C ASN A 210 -5.22 -4.89 -23.32
N LEU A 211 -4.39 -4.39 -24.21
CA LEU A 211 -4.73 -3.26 -25.06
C LEU A 211 -5.26 -3.74 -26.42
N GLN A 212 -6.22 -2.98 -26.96
CA GLN A 212 -6.66 -3.17 -28.33
C GLN A 212 -5.57 -2.68 -29.32
N ASN A 213 -5.59 -3.21 -30.54
CA ASN A 213 -4.69 -2.76 -31.58
C ASN A 213 -4.87 -1.27 -31.85
N GLY A 214 -3.74 -0.54 -32.00
CA GLY A 214 -3.73 0.89 -32.25
C GLY A 214 -3.68 1.80 -31.01
N HIS A 215 -3.84 1.26 -29.81
CA HIS A 215 -3.62 2.02 -28.58
C HIS A 215 -2.12 2.13 -28.26
N GLU A 216 -1.71 3.29 -27.73
CA GLU A 216 -0.37 3.47 -27.17
C GLU A 216 -0.17 2.56 -25.95
N GLY A 217 1.08 2.19 -25.67
CA GLY A 217 1.44 1.41 -24.48
C GLY A 217 1.07 2.16 -23.20
N ARG A 218 0.63 1.41 -22.18
CA ARG A 218 0.33 2.00 -20.87
C ARG A 218 1.60 2.41 -20.16
N LYS A 219 1.48 3.46 -19.33
CA LYS A 219 2.49 3.89 -18.38
C LYS A 219 1.96 3.70 -16.96
N ILE A 220 2.88 3.45 -16.02
CA ILE A 220 2.51 3.17 -14.63
C ILE A 220 2.07 4.45 -13.92
N PHE A 221 2.76 5.57 -14.15
CA PHE A 221 2.56 6.77 -13.34
C PHE A 221 1.57 7.75 -13.95
N ARG A 222 1.11 8.67 -13.12
CA ARG A 222 0.23 9.78 -13.53
C ARG A 222 0.88 10.64 -14.60
N ASN A 223 0.06 11.42 -15.31
CA ASN A 223 0.51 12.28 -16.42
C ASN A 223 1.21 11.51 -17.54
N ASN A 224 0.88 10.23 -17.71
CA ASN A 224 1.46 9.34 -18.71
C ASN A 224 3.00 9.22 -18.60
N LEU A 225 3.52 9.28 -17.38
CA LEU A 225 4.95 9.13 -17.11
C LEU A 225 5.32 7.63 -16.97
N SER A 226 6.42 7.27 -17.62
CA SER A 226 7.04 5.95 -17.46
C SER A 226 7.98 5.92 -16.26
N VAL A 227 8.42 4.73 -15.91
CA VAL A 227 9.51 4.55 -14.91
C VAL A 227 10.78 5.27 -15.36
N VAL A 228 11.10 5.20 -16.65
CA VAL A 228 12.29 5.88 -17.21
C VAL A 228 12.17 7.39 -17.05
N ASP A 229 11.00 7.97 -17.32
CA ASP A 229 10.76 9.41 -17.15
C ASP A 229 10.97 9.84 -15.69
N ILE A 230 10.46 9.06 -14.71
CA ILE A 230 10.66 9.37 -13.28
C ILE A 230 12.15 9.36 -12.91
N VAL A 231 12.88 8.33 -13.33
CA VAL A 231 14.31 8.20 -13.03
C VAL A 231 15.13 9.31 -13.71
N GLU A 232 14.81 9.65 -14.94
CA GLU A 232 15.47 10.74 -15.66
C GLU A 232 15.18 12.10 -15.02
N MET A 233 13.93 12.37 -14.67
CA MET A 233 13.55 13.58 -13.96
C MET A 233 14.26 13.71 -12.62
N ALA A 234 14.40 12.63 -11.87
CA ALA A 234 15.12 12.62 -10.61
C ALA A 234 16.61 12.94 -10.76
N ARG A 235 17.20 12.64 -11.92
CA ARG A 235 18.63 12.87 -12.20
C ARG A 235 18.91 14.24 -12.80
N THR A 236 17.97 14.79 -13.57
CA THR A 236 18.21 15.99 -14.42
C THR A 236 17.51 17.24 -13.90
N LYS A 237 16.38 17.10 -13.19
CA LYS A 237 15.66 18.26 -12.65
C LYS A 237 16.23 18.67 -11.30
N ASP A 238 16.32 19.96 -11.09
CA ASP A 238 16.49 20.52 -9.77
C ASP A 238 15.15 20.47 -9.04
N PHE A 239 15.09 19.79 -7.90
CA PHE A 239 13.91 19.70 -7.05
C PHE A 239 14.32 19.49 -5.60
N GLU A 240 13.50 20.01 -4.70
CA GLU A 240 13.65 19.75 -3.28
C GLU A 240 13.17 18.33 -2.96
N PRO A 241 14.05 17.44 -2.44
CA PRO A 241 13.64 16.09 -2.04
C PRO A 241 12.51 16.12 -1.02
N TYR A 242 11.65 15.10 -1.07
CA TYR A 242 10.62 14.94 -0.06
C TYR A 242 11.28 14.64 1.30
N ALA A 243 10.90 15.38 2.31
CA ALA A 243 11.23 15.13 3.71
C ALA A 243 9.94 15.05 4.52
N ASP A 244 9.92 14.18 5.53
CA ASP A 244 8.81 14.15 6.49
C ASP A 244 8.75 15.48 7.24
N ILE A 245 7.53 15.95 7.54
CA ILE A 245 7.34 17.25 8.20
C ILE A 245 8.12 17.34 9.53
N ASP A 246 8.29 16.21 10.21
CA ASP A 246 9.03 16.13 11.47
C ASP A 246 10.57 16.24 11.29
N GLN A 247 11.07 16.14 10.05
CA GLN A 247 12.50 16.31 9.69
C GLN A 247 12.80 17.73 9.19
N LEU A 248 11.75 18.53 8.96
CA LEU A 248 11.90 19.93 8.58
C LEU A 248 12.19 20.73 9.84
N ASP A 249 13.43 21.20 9.98
CA ASP A 249 13.80 22.22 10.94
C ASP A 249 12.99 23.50 10.60
N PHE A 250 12.12 23.97 11.50
CA PHE A 250 11.24 25.12 11.28
C PHE A 250 12.03 26.44 11.23
N GLY A 251 12.99 26.54 10.33
CA GLY A 251 13.51 27.80 9.85
C GLY A 251 12.46 28.47 8.96
N PHE A 252 11.88 29.54 9.42
CA PHE A 252 10.79 30.34 8.85
C PHE A 252 10.93 30.62 7.33
N SER A 253 10.62 29.67 6.49
CA SER A 253 10.20 29.88 5.10
C SER A 253 9.38 28.68 4.67
N PRO A 254 8.09 28.84 4.31
CA PRO A 254 7.37 27.76 3.69
C PRO A 254 8.13 27.38 2.41
N PRO A 255 8.40 26.09 2.16
CA PRO A 255 8.98 25.67 0.89
C PRO A 255 8.08 26.18 -0.23
N SER A 256 8.68 26.70 -1.30
CA SER A 256 7.96 27.01 -2.52
C SER A 256 7.40 25.71 -3.07
N TYR A 257 6.12 25.45 -2.81
CA TYR A 257 5.44 24.28 -3.35
C TYR A 257 5.44 24.36 -4.86
N ASP A 258 6.20 23.51 -5.50
CA ASP A 258 6.00 23.26 -6.93
C ASP A 258 4.71 22.45 -7.09
N VAL A 259 3.63 23.15 -7.44
CA VAL A 259 2.29 22.59 -7.64
C VAL A 259 2.33 21.38 -8.56
N PHE A 260 3.20 21.35 -9.56
CA PHE A 260 3.34 20.21 -10.48
C PHE A 260 3.89 18.95 -9.77
N LEU A 261 4.85 19.09 -8.85
CA LEU A 261 5.45 17.99 -8.12
C LEU A 261 4.53 17.45 -7.00
N ASP A 262 3.70 18.31 -6.42
CA ASP A 262 2.86 17.98 -5.26
C ASP A 262 1.38 17.77 -5.62
N THR A 263 0.92 18.09 -6.83
CA THR A 263 -0.44 17.78 -7.31
C THR A 263 -0.67 16.30 -7.61
N GLY A 264 -0.14 15.44 -6.80
CA GLY A 264 -0.64 14.10 -6.72
C GLY A 264 -1.85 14.13 -5.80
N SER A 265 -3.05 14.37 -6.40
CA SER A 265 -4.34 14.42 -5.72
C SER A 265 -4.40 13.78 -4.34
N ALA A 266 -5.20 14.34 -3.47
CA ALA A 266 -5.53 13.93 -2.11
C ALA A 266 -6.16 12.53 -1.93
N CYS A 267 -5.96 11.60 -2.84
CA CYS A 267 -6.08 10.18 -2.53
C CYS A 267 -4.86 9.82 -1.69
N GLY A 268 -5.06 9.72 -0.40
CA GLY A 268 -4.03 9.32 0.54
C GLY A 268 -3.26 8.10 0.04
N GLU A 269 -1.99 8.04 0.35
CA GLU A 269 -1.06 6.96 -0.01
C GLU A 269 -1.41 5.60 0.60
N SER A 270 -2.43 5.56 1.46
CA SER A 270 -3.02 4.32 1.92
C SER A 270 -3.84 3.72 0.78
N CYS A 271 -3.70 2.43 0.60
CA CYS A 271 -4.58 1.64 -0.24
C CYS A 271 -6.01 1.78 0.30
N GLU A 272 -6.78 2.74 -0.22
CA GLU A 272 -8.20 2.76 0.01
C GLU A 272 -8.80 1.49 -0.60
N ILE A 273 -9.58 0.79 0.19
CA ILE A 273 -10.43 -0.27 -0.29
C ILE A 273 -11.35 0.38 -1.31
N GLY A 274 -11.17 0.04 -2.58
CA GLY A 274 -11.87 0.66 -3.69
C GLY A 274 -13.37 0.64 -3.44
N ALA A 275 -13.93 1.82 -3.29
CA ALA A 275 -15.35 2.03 -3.38
C ALA A 275 -15.64 2.27 -4.84
N ASP A 276 -15.76 1.20 -5.66
CA ASP A 276 -16.45 1.35 -6.94
C ASP A 276 -16.88 -0.01 -7.47
N GLU A 277 -18.23 -0.11 -7.58
CA GLU A 277 -19.11 -0.97 -8.38
C GLU A 277 -18.80 -2.48 -8.49
#